data_e17eaae9af7fcc7f6b516f8a6a1cfa19
#
_entry.id   e17eaae9af7fcc7f6b516f8a6a1cfa19
#
_cell.length_a   1.000
_cell.length_b   1.000
_cell.length_c   1.000
_cell.angle_alpha   90.00
_cell.angle_beta   90.00
_cell.angle_gamma   90.00
#
_symmetry.space_group_name_H-M   'P 1'
#
loop_
_entity.id
_entity.type
_entity.pdbx_description
1 polymer ?
#
loop_
_entity_poly.entity_id
_entity_poly.type
_entity_poly.pdbx_seq_one_letter_code
_entity_poly.pdbx_strand_id
1 'polypeptide(L)'
;MPYEILIPRQVERQIAKIPREFATRILDDLEGFADGLDYKRYDVRKVVDSPKTAPRYRMRSGNYRVLFFILHNRMVIEVISIRRKKTGMDY
;
A
#
# COMPACT_ATOMS: atom_id res chain seq x y z
N MET A 1 16.45 -7.19 6.38
CA MET A 1 15.89 -8.04 5.33
C MET A 1 14.63 -7.45 4.79
N PRO A 2 14.41 -7.48 3.49
CA PRO A 2 13.18 -6.90 2.95
C PRO A 2 11.96 -7.76 3.28
N TYR A 3 10.83 -7.09 3.40
CA TYR A 3 9.56 -7.77 3.56
C TYR A 3 9.07 -8.23 2.19
N GLU A 4 8.35 -9.33 2.16
CA GLU A 4 7.69 -9.78 0.94
C GLU A 4 6.37 -9.03 0.77
N ILE A 5 6.00 -8.81 -0.48
CA ILE A 5 4.73 -8.15 -0.79
C ILE A 5 3.77 -9.22 -1.30
N LEU A 6 2.67 -9.37 -0.58
CA LEU A 6 1.61 -10.30 -0.96
C LEU A 6 0.47 -9.51 -1.60
N ILE A 7 0.18 -9.82 -2.86
CA ILE A 7 -0.87 -9.15 -3.61
C ILE A 7 -1.96 -10.17 -3.93
N PRO A 8 -3.10 -10.11 -3.24
CA PRO A 8 -4.20 -11.03 -3.53
C PRO A 8 -4.76 -10.82 -4.94
N ARG A 9 -5.39 -11.85 -5.47
CA ARG A 9 -5.96 -11.79 -6.83
C ARG A 9 -6.89 -10.59 -7.02
N GLN A 10 -7.68 -10.29 -6.01
CA GLN A 10 -8.60 -9.14 -6.03
C GLN A 10 -7.85 -7.83 -6.27
N VAL A 11 -6.70 -7.67 -5.65
CA VAL A 11 -5.86 -6.48 -5.82
C VAL A 11 -5.16 -6.51 -7.17
N GLU A 12 -4.76 -7.68 -7.65
CA GLU A 12 -4.19 -7.78 -8.99
C GLU A 12 -5.16 -7.26 -10.05
N ARG A 13 -6.46 -7.54 -9.86
CA ARG A 13 -7.49 -7.02 -10.76
C ARG A 13 -7.60 -5.52 -10.70
N GLN A 14 -7.42 -4.94 -9.53
CA GLN A 14 -7.41 -3.48 -9.38
C GLN A 14 -6.22 -2.88 -10.11
N ILE A 15 -5.05 -3.49 -9.94
CA ILE A 15 -3.82 -3.03 -10.61
C ILE A 15 -3.97 -3.07 -12.12
N ALA A 16 -4.62 -4.11 -12.64
CA ALA A 16 -4.80 -4.26 -14.08
C ALA A 16 -5.62 -3.13 -14.71
N LYS A 17 -6.43 -2.44 -13.91
CA LYS A 17 -7.24 -1.32 -14.37
C LYS A 17 -6.52 0.02 -14.26
N ILE A 18 -5.35 0.05 -13.65
CA ILE A 18 -4.57 1.27 -13.47
C ILE A 18 -3.65 1.44 -14.67
N PRO A 19 -3.52 2.65 -15.22
CA PRO A 19 -2.57 2.88 -16.31
C PRO A 19 -1.18 2.39 -15.91
N ARG A 20 -0.50 1.76 -16.84
CA ARG A 20 0.75 1.05 -16.58
C ARG A 20 1.81 1.90 -15.86
N GLU A 21 1.96 3.14 -16.25
CA GLU A 21 2.95 4.02 -15.63
C GLU A 21 2.68 4.25 -14.15
N PHE A 22 1.40 4.37 -13.77
CA PHE A 22 1.04 4.55 -12.37
C PHE A 22 1.12 3.25 -11.60
N ALA A 23 0.73 2.14 -12.23
CA ALA A 23 0.84 0.82 -11.61
C ALA A 23 2.29 0.49 -11.29
N THR A 24 3.19 0.75 -12.22
CA THR A 24 4.62 0.53 -12.04
C THR A 24 5.15 1.35 -10.86
N ARG A 25 4.75 2.61 -10.78
CA ARG A 25 5.18 3.47 -9.68
C ARG A 25 4.68 2.97 -8.34
N ILE A 26 3.43 2.52 -8.28
CA ILE A 26 2.86 1.98 -7.04
C ILE A 26 3.65 0.77 -6.59
N LEU A 27 3.95 -0.16 -7.50
CA LEU A 27 4.69 -1.35 -7.16
C LEU A 27 6.12 -1.04 -6.76
N ASP A 28 6.76 -0.09 -7.43
CA ASP A 28 8.11 0.35 -7.05
C ASP A 28 8.12 0.97 -5.66
N ASP A 29 7.11 1.79 -5.34
CA ASP A 29 7.02 2.39 -4.03
C ASP A 29 6.78 1.34 -2.94
N LEU A 30 5.95 0.34 -3.23
CA LEU A 30 5.72 -0.76 -2.29
C LEU A 30 7.01 -1.53 -2.03
N GLU A 31 7.76 -1.84 -3.10
CA GLU A 31 9.02 -2.56 -2.96
C GLU A 31 10.05 -1.74 -2.18
N GLY A 32 10.13 -0.44 -2.47
CA GLY A 32 11.02 0.44 -1.75
C GLY A 32 10.68 0.51 -0.27
N PHE A 33 9.38 0.61 0.04
CA PHE A 33 8.94 0.61 1.43
C PHE A 33 9.22 -0.73 2.09
N ALA A 34 8.97 -1.83 1.40
CA ALA A 34 9.19 -3.17 1.95
C ALA A 34 10.66 -3.44 2.28
N ASP A 35 11.56 -2.76 1.58
CA ASP A 35 12.99 -2.98 1.77
C ASP A 35 13.49 -2.47 3.12
N GLY A 36 13.01 -1.33 3.59
CA GLY A 36 13.52 -0.74 4.82
C GLY A 36 12.47 -0.15 5.74
N LEU A 37 11.21 -0.25 5.37
CA LEU A 37 10.08 0.33 6.12
C LEU A 37 10.28 1.80 6.47
N ASP A 38 10.70 2.58 5.49
CA ASP A 38 10.87 4.02 5.68
C ASP A 38 9.52 4.72 5.51
N TYR A 39 8.80 4.86 6.62
CA TYR A 39 7.44 5.40 6.62
C TYR A 39 7.38 6.84 6.08
N LYS A 40 8.36 7.62 6.41
CA LYS A 40 8.37 9.03 6.02
C LYS A 40 8.63 9.19 4.53
N ARG A 41 9.61 8.45 4.02
CA ARG A 41 9.99 8.53 2.61
C ARG A 41 8.86 8.11 1.68
N TYR A 42 8.13 7.06 2.05
CA TYR A 42 7.07 6.51 1.21
C TYR A 42 5.68 6.96 1.61
N ASP A 43 5.59 7.95 2.50
CA ASP A 43 4.32 8.51 2.95
C ASP A 43 3.36 7.44 3.45
N VAL A 44 3.86 6.62 4.36
CA VAL A 44 3.08 5.54 4.98
C VAL A 44 2.62 5.98 6.35
N ARG A 45 1.33 5.83 6.60
CA ARG A 45 0.73 6.17 7.88
C ARG A 45 -0.23 5.10 8.34
N LYS A 46 -0.33 4.95 9.64
CA LYS A 46 -1.29 4.05 10.24
C LYS A 46 -2.70 4.63 10.08
N VAL A 47 -3.65 3.78 9.72
CA VAL A 47 -5.05 4.21 9.61
C VAL A 47 -5.63 4.35 11.00
N VAL A 48 -6.22 5.52 11.29
CA VAL A 48 -6.63 5.91 12.65
C VAL A 48 -7.60 4.93 13.29
N ASP A 49 -8.62 4.50 12.60
CA ASP A 49 -9.66 3.66 13.18
C ASP A 49 -9.43 2.17 12.96
N SER A 50 -8.23 1.77 12.62
CA SER A 50 -7.97 0.35 12.43
C SER A 50 -7.83 -0.37 13.77
N PRO A 51 -8.22 -1.67 13.83
CA PRO A 51 -8.10 -2.44 15.06
C PRO A 51 -6.66 -2.56 15.53
N LYS A 52 -6.47 -2.54 16.85
CA LYS A 52 -5.12 -2.68 17.42
C LYS A 52 -4.51 -4.05 17.12
N THR A 53 -5.35 -5.06 17.01
CA THR A 53 -4.89 -6.42 16.70
C THR A 53 -4.52 -6.63 15.24
N ALA A 54 -5.05 -5.77 14.36
CA ALA A 54 -4.76 -5.85 12.93
C ALA A 54 -4.70 -4.44 12.35
N PRO A 55 -3.66 -3.67 12.71
CA PRO A 55 -3.56 -2.30 12.24
C PRO A 55 -3.33 -2.24 10.74
N ARG A 56 -4.06 -1.33 10.10
CA ARG A 56 -3.92 -1.08 8.68
C ARG A 56 -3.06 0.14 8.45
N TYR A 57 -2.34 0.11 7.34
CA TYR A 57 -1.48 1.21 6.94
C TYR A 57 -1.89 1.70 5.56
N ARG A 58 -1.62 2.96 5.30
CA ARG A 58 -1.92 3.60 4.03
C ARG A 58 -0.65 4.23 3.47
N MET A 59 -0.36 3.92 2.22
CA MET A 59 0.73 4.55 1.49
C MET A 59 0.13 5.40 0.37
N ARG A 60 0.63 6.60 0.21
CA ARG A 60 0.29 7.44 -0.93
C ARG A 60 1.33 7.27 -2.02
N SER A 61 0.87 6.99 -3.23
CA SER A 61 1.73 6.88 -4.40
C SER A 61 1.05 7.65 -5.53
N GLY A 62 1.54 8.86 -5.81
CA GLY A 62 0.88 9.74 -6.75
C GLY A 62 -0.55 10.05 -6.30
N ASN A 63 -1.51 9.81 -7.18
CA ASN A 63 -2.93 10.01 -6.88
C ASN A 63 -3.60 8.75 -6.34
N TYR A 64 -2.82 7.75 -5.97
CA TYR A 64 -3.36 6.49 -5.50
C TYR A 64 -3.04 6.28 -4.03
N ARG A 65 -3.91 5.53 -3.38
CA ARG A 65 -3.72 5.11 -1.99
C ARG A 65 -3.72 3.60 -1.93
N VAL A 66 -2.71 3.07 -1.25
CA VAL A 66 -2.57 1.64 -1.06
C VAL A 66 -2.82 1.33 0.40
N LEU A 67 -3.77 0.45 0.68
CA LEU A 67 -4.02 -0.03 2.03
C LEU A 67 -3.40 -1.40 2.18
N PHE A 68 -2.77 -1.64 3.32
CA PHE A 68 -2.11 -2.92 3.57
C PHE A 68 -1.94 -3.19 5.05
N PHE A 69 -1.72 -4.47 5.36
CA PHE A 69 -1.27 -4.91 6.66
C PHE A 69 0.25 -5.08 6.63
N ILE A 70 0.89 -4.85 7.77
CA ILE A 70 2.28 -5.20 7.94
C ILE A 70 2.33 -6.34 8.95
N LEU A 71 2.68 -7.52 8.47
CA LEU A 71 2.76 -8.72 9.30
C LEU A 71 4.22 -8.93 9.71
N HIS A 72 4.61 -8.26 10.79
CA HIS A 72 6.02 -8.24 11.21
C HIS A 72 6.59 -9.60 11.50
N ASN A 73 5.81 -10.48 12.11
CA ASN A 73 6.28 -11.82 12.46
C ASN A 73 6.53 -12.71 11.23
N ARG A 74 5.96 -12.35 10.09
CA ARG A 74 6.17 -13.07 8.83
C ARG A 74 7.02 -12.27 7.85
N MET A 75 7.31 -11.03 8.18
CA MET A 75 8.00 -10.10 7.29
C MET A 75 7.25 -10.01 5.95
N VAL A 76 5.95 -9.78 6.02
CA VAL A 76 5.09 -9.69 4.85
C VAL A 76 4.26 -8.40 4.90
N ILE A 77 4.13 -7.76 3.76
CA ILE A 77 3.17 -6.67 3.56
C ILE A 77 2.05 -7.23 2.71
N GLU A 78 0.86 -7.31 3.28
CA GLU A 78 -0.30 -7.84 2.57
C GLU A 78 -1.18 -6.71 2.10
N VAL A 79 -1.27 -6.53 0.78
CA VAL A 79 -2.05 -5.43 0.21
C VAL A 79 -3.54 -5.76 0.30
N ILE A 80 -4.32 -4.78 0.75
CA ILE A 80 -5.76 -4.93 0.91
C ILE A 80 -6.50 -4.33 -0.28
N SER A 81 -6.11 -3.12 -0.68
CA SER A 81 -6.77 -2.44 -1.79
C SER A 81 -5.91 -1.31 -2.32
N ILE A 82 -6.16 -0.94 -3.57
CA ILE A 82 -5.54 0.22 -4.19
C ILE A 82 -6.67 1.06 -4.77
N ARG A 83 -6.72 2.34 -4.38
CA ARG A 83 -7.78 3.24 -4.82
C ARG A 83 -7.21 4.55 -5.27
N ARG A 84 -7.82 5.11 -6.30
CA ARG A 84 -7.47 6.44 -6.74
C ARG A 84 -8.09 7.47 -5.82
N LYS A 85 -7.32 8.47 -5.45
CA LYS A 85 -7.82 9.58 -4.66
C LYS A 85 -8.74 10.43 -5.52
N LYS A 86 -9.94 10.73 -5.03
CA LYS A 86 -10.88 11.58 -5.77
C LYS A 86 -10.51 13.03 -5.56
N THR A 87 -10.31 13.74 -6.67
CA THR A 87 -9.98 15.15 -6.64
C THR A 87 -11.13 15.95 -6.04
N GLY A 88 -10.82 16.78 -5.06
CA GLY A 88 -11.81 17.67 -4.45
C GLY A 88 -12.80 17.00 -3.53
N MET A 89 -12.70 15.69 -3.33
CA MET A 89 -13.64 14.93 -2.51
C MET A 89 -12.91 14.10 -1.48
N ASP A 90 -12.05 14.73 -0.77
CA ASP A 90 -11.23 13.98 0.12
C ASP A 90 -11.75 13.86 1.49
N TYR A 91 -12.96 13.73 1.61
CA TYR A 91 -13.51 13.70 2.93
C TYR A 91 -12.90 14.75 3.79
#